data_127ae3c5edbd00a0cf82902c5c2d6eab
#
_entry.id   127ae3c5edbd00a0cf82902c5c2d6eab
#
_cell.length_a   1.000
_cell.length_b   1.000
_cell.length_c   1.000
_cell.angle_alpha   90.00
_cell.angle_beta   90.00
_cell.angle_gamma   90.00
#
_symmetry.space_group_name_H-M   'P 1'
#
loop_
_entity.id
_entity.type
_entity.pdbx_description
1 polymer ?
#
loop_
_entity_poly.entity_id
_entity_poly.type
_entity_poly.pdbx_seq_one_letter_code
_entity_poly.pdbx_strand_id
1 'polypeptide(L)'
;MPIKDLIVAMSNKQIINEKILEIAKGLPYRDFITVGLLVKKLNLKNKTKIKTLGDIVPDCWIYVQEPNVKVGRIQIFNNWSPYLVKDVKNTVWIGLEYFVNEDDEFWNMTEKEFTEFAIDELISMKMIDKDDVLDSHQEKIKKAYPAYFDTYKDMDKLVEYLDAFENLYCIGRNGQHRYNNMDHSMATAIEAVKNIKNNKKTKENIWKVNTEREYHETKN
;
A
#
# COMPACT_ATOMS: atom_id res chain seq x y z
N MET A 1 -13.20 3.86 1.06
CA MET A 1 -13.11 5.03 1.98
C MET A 1 -12.46 4.58 3.27
N PRO A 2 -11.50 5.30 3.82
CA PRO A 2 -10.97 5.04 5.16
C PRO A 2 -12.06 5.13 6.24
N ILE A 3 -12.04 4.20 7.19
CA ILE A 3 -13.02 4.15 8.30
C ILE A 3 -13.02 5.45 9.11
N LYS A 4 -11.85 6.05 9.30
CA LYS A 4 -11.66 7.38 9.90
C LYS A 4 -12.51 8.45 9.19
N ASP A 5 -12.41 8.51 7.86
CA ASP A 5 -13.11 9.52 7.06
C ASP A 5 -14.62 9.27 7.04
N LEU A 6 -15.04 8.00 7.08
CA LEU A 6 -16.44 7.63 7.20
C LEU A 6 -17.05 8.19 8.49
N ILE A 7 -16.42 7.93 9.65
CA ILE A 7 -16.91 8.40 10.95
C ILE A 7 -16.94 9.94 11.01
N VAL A 8 -15.89 10.60 10.51
CA VAL A 8 -15.86 12.07 10.44
C VAL A 8 -16.98 12.62 9.54
N ALA A 9 -17.21 12.00 8.38
CA ALA A 9 -18.31 12.41 7.50
C ALA A 9 -19.69 12.19 8.15
N MET A 10 -19.87 11.07 8.87
CA MET A 10 -21.10 10.81 9.63
C MET A 10 -21.33 11.84 10.72
N SER A 11 -20.29 12.30 11.40
CA SER A 11 -20.41 13.31 12.48
C SER A 11 -20.94 14.66 12.01
N ASN A 12 -20.83 14.96 10.72
CA ASN A 12 -21.40 16.18 10.11
C ASN A 12 -22.93 16.09 9.89
N LYS A 13 -23.50 14.89 9.97
CA LYS A 13 -24.93 14.63 9.67
C LYS A 13 -25.73 14.14 10.87
N GLN A 14 -25.06 13.58 11.86
CA GLN A 14 -25.68 13.03 13.07
C GLN A 14 -24.77 13.21 14.28
N ILE A 15 -25.35 13.16 15.47
CA ILE A 15 -24.57 13.20 16.71
C ILE A 15 -23.87 11.85 16.87
N ILE A 16 -22.55 11.88 16.89
CA ILE A 16 -21.71 10.72 17.20
C ILE A 16 -21.15 10.90 18.61
N ASN A 17 -21.05 9.81 19.35
CA ASN A 17 -20.38 9.80 20.64
C ASN A 17 -18.95 10.37 20.49
N GLU A 18 -18.59 11.36 21.31
CA GLU A 18 -17.32 12.07 21.24
C GLU A 18 -16.12 11.11 21.29
N LYS A 19 -16.21 10.08 22.14
CA LYS A 19 -15.15 9.05 22.24
C LYS A 19 -14.98 8.24 20.95
N ILE A 20 -16.06 7.89 20.26
CA ILE A 20 -16.00 7.21 18.94
C ILE A 20 -15.33 8.12 17.90
N LEU A 21 -15.69 9.40 17.91
CA LEU A 21 -15.10 10.38 17.00
C LEU A 21 -13.59 10.59 17.30
N GLU A 22 -13.21 10.65 18.57
CA GLU A 22 -11.81 10.74 19.00
C GLU A 22 -11.00 9.54 18.54
N ILE A 23 -11.48 8.31 18.79
CA ILE A 23 -10.82 7.08 18.35
C ILE A 23 -10.64 7.11 16.82
N ALA A 24 -11.69 7.43 16.07
CA ALA A 24 -11.63 7.47 14.62
C ALA A 24 -10.62 8.51 14.11
N LYS A 25 -10.62 9.71 14.67
CA LYS A 25 -9.67 10.78 14.31
C LYS A 25 -8.22 10.41 14.61
N GLY A 26 -8.00 9.65 15.67
CA GLY A 26 -6.66 9.20 16.09
C GLY A 26 -6.13 8.00 15.32
N LEU A 27 -6.91 7.32 14.47
CA LEU A 27 -6.42 6.19 13.69
C LEU A 27 -5.29 6.64 12.74
N PRO A 28 -4.09 6.06 12.87
CA PRO A 28 -2.94 6.47 12.08
C PRO A 28 -2.91 5.77 10.72
N TYR A 29 -2.32 6.44 9.76
CA TYR A 29 -2.03 5.91 8.42
C TYR A 29 -0.62 6.32 8.02
N ARG A 30 -0.02 5.56 7.10
CA ARG A 30 1.14 5.98 6.33
C ARG A 30 0.73 6.33 4.93
N ASP A 31 1.25 7.42 4.43
CA ASP A 31 1.17 7.81 3.04
C ASP A 31 2.30 7.13 2.24
N PHE A 32 2.22 7.22 0.95
CA PHE A 32 3.04 6.43 0.07
C PHE A 32 3.29 7.17 -1.24
N ILE A 33 4.55 7.22 -1.65
CA ILE A 33 4.92 7.63 -2.98
C ILE A 33 5.46 6.42 -3.73
N THR A 34 5.00 6.19 -4.93
CA THR A 34 5.60 5.20 -5.82
C THR A 34 6.12 5.89 -7.07
N VAL A 35 7.32 5.50 -7.50
CA VAL A 35 7.93 5.93 -8.77
C VAL A 35 8.11 4.71 -9.63
N GLY A 36 7.43 4.69 -10.77
CA GLY A 36 7.67 3.71 -11.82
C GLY A 36 8.77 4.22 -12.75
N LEU A 37 9.75 3.36 -13.06
CA LEU A 37 10.80 3.65 -14.03
C LEU A 37 10.83 2.56 -15.09
N LEU A 38 10.74 2.96 -16.36
CA LEU A 38 11.03 2.10 -17.48
C LEU A 38 12.51 2.27 -17.84
N VAL A 39 13.28 1.20 -17.73
CA VAL A 39 14.72 1.22 -18.02
C VAL A 39 15.09 0.22 -19.12
N LYS A 40 16.17 0.47 -19.85
CA LYS A 40 16.69 -0.46 -20.86
C LYS A 40 17.14 -1.78 -20.21
N LYS A 41 17.76 -1.70 -19.05
CA LYS A 41 18.31 -2.87 -18.34
C LYS A 41 18.51 -2.55 -16.86
N LEU A 42 18.70 -3.60 -16.06
CA LEU A 42 19.26 -3.52 -14.72
C LEU A 42 20.73 -3.93 -14.76
N ASN A 43 21.58 -3.29 -13.96
CA ASN A 43 22.99 -3.69 -13.78
C ASN A 43 23.12 -4.93 -12.90
N LEU A 44 22.04 -5.34 -12.23
CA LEU A 44 21.94 -6.56 -11.44
C LEU A 44 21.90 -7.78 -12.38
N LYS A 45 22.85 -8.69 -12.22
CA LYS A 45 22.91 -9.92 -13.02
C LYS A 45 22.26 -11.09 -12.29
N ASN A 46 21.49 -11.88 -13.01
CA ASN A 46 20.96 -13.13 -12.51
C ASN A 46 22.11 -14.14 -12.29
N LYS A 47 22.43 -14.41 -11.03
CA LYS A 47 23.44 -15.43 -10.63
C LYS A 47 22.82 -16.74 -10.18
N THR A 48 21.50 -16.87 -10.36
CA THR A 48 20.73 -18.04 -9.92
C THR A 48 20.54 -19.04 -11.07
N LYS A 49 19.96 -20.19 -10.77
CA LYS A 49 19.54 -21.18 -11.78
C LYS A 49 18.13 -20.93 -12.32
N ILE A 50 17.42 -19.93 -11.76
CA ILE A 50 16.05 -19.58 -12.16
C ILE A 50 16.12 -18.79 -13.47
N LYS A 51 15.45 -19.29 -14.49
CA LYS A 51 15.37 -18.61 -15.79
C LYS A 51 14.30 -17.51 -15.73
N THR A 52 14.67 -16.32 -16.17
CA THR A 52 13.77 -15.16 -16.30
C THR A 52 13.76 -14.65 -17.74
N LEU A 53 12.75 -13.89 -18.11
CA LEU A 53 12.74 -13.21 -19.40
C LEU A 53 13.76 -12.07 -19.37
N GLY A 54 14.65 -12.00 -20.37
CA GLY A 54 15.71 -10.99 -20.43
C GLY A 54 16.86 -11.22 -19.45
N ASP A 55 16.96 -12.41 -18.84
CA ASP A 55 18.02 -12.80 -17.89
C ASP A 55 18.19 -11.81 -16.70
N ILE A 56 17.10 -11.15 -16.30
CA ILE A 56 17.06 -10.27 -15.13
C ILE A 56 17.03 -11.10 -13.84
N VAL A 57 17.43 -10.48 -12.71
CA VAL A 57 17.33 -11.11 -11.38
C VAL A 57 15.90 -11.62 -11.15
N PRO A 58 15.70 -12.81 -10.53
CA PRO A 58 14.39 -13.46 -10.46
C PRO A 58 13.48 -12.92 -9.35
N ASP A 59 13.88 -11.85 -8.70
CA ASP A 59 13.14 -11.23 -7.60
C ASP A 59 11.96 -10.43 -8.14
N CYS A 60 10.76 -10.70 -7.62
CA CYS A 60 9.58 -9.85 -7.88
C CYS A 60 9.63 -8.61 -7.01
N TRP A 61 10.24 -8.71 -5.82
CA TRP A 61 10.21 -7.74 -4.76
C TRP A 61 11.51 -7.74 -3.97
N ILE A 62 12.13 -6.58 -3.81
CA ILE A 62 13.40 -6.40 -3.09
C ILE A 62 13.15 -5.41 -1.95
N TYR A 63 13.43 -5.81 -0.72
CA TYR A 63 13.48 -4.89 0.42
C TYR A 63 14.84 -4.22 0.50
N VAL A 64 14.85 -2.90 0.59
CA VAL A 64 16.06 -2.10 0.70
C VAL A 64 16.25 -1.69 2.16
N GLN A 65 17.34 -2.16 2.76
CA GLN A 65 17.69 -1.88 4.16
C GLN A 65 18.94 -1.02 4.30
N GLU A 66 19.43 -0.45 3.20
CA GLU A 66 20.57 0.45 3.20
C GLU A 66 20.25 1.74 3.97
N PRO A 67 21.10 2.15 4.95
CA PRO A 67 20.78 3.28 5.83
C PRO A 67 20.80 4.64 5.12
N ASN A 68 21.47 4.73 3.97
CA ASN A 68 21.68 5.99 3.25
C ASN A 68 20.70 6.21 2.10
N VAL A 69 19.70 5.34 1.93
CA VAL A 69 18.67 5.48 0.89
C VAL A 69 17.28 5.48 1.51
N LYS A 70 16.35 6.18 0.88
CA LYS A 70 14.98 6.32 1.34
C LYS A 70 14.05 5.27 0.75
N VAL A 71 14.36 4.77 -0.45
CA VAL A 71 13.55 3.70 -1.05
C VAL A 71 13.45 2.50 -0.09
N GLY A 72 12.23 2.10 0.21
CA GLY A 72 11.98 0.97 1.12
C GLY A 72 11.89 -0.35 0.40
N ARG A 73 11.32 -0.34 -0.81
CA ARG A 73 11.08 -1.55 -1.61
C ARG A 73 11.20 -1.25 -3.09
N ILE A 74 11.67 -2.25 -3.84
CA ILE A 74 11.76 -2.19 -5.30
C ILE A 74 11.00 -3.39 -5.86
N GLN A 75 10.10 -3.14 -6.80
CA GLN A 75 9.39 -4.18 -7.54
C GLN A 75 9.96 -4.31 -8.95
N ILE A 76 10.05 -5.55 -9.46
CA ILE A 76 10.41 -5.82 -10.85
C ILE A 76 9.18 -6.42 -11.54
N PHE A 77 8.42 -5.58 -12.23
CA PHE A 77 7.13 -5.95 -12.80
C PHE A 77 7.22 -7.03 -13.87
N ASN A 78 8.34 -7.10 -14.60
CA ASN A 78 8.59 -8.17 -15.57
C ASN A 78 8.46 -9.57 -14.95
N ASN A 79 8.86 -9.73 -13.68
CA ASN A 79 8.80 -11.00 -12.95
C ASN A 79 7.42 -11.30 -12.37
N TRP A 80 6.62 -10.24 -12.08
CA TRP A 80 5.23 -10.43 -11.67
C TRP A 80 4.38 -10.97 -12.82
N SER A 81 4.50 -10.36 -14.00
CA SER A 81 3.83 -10.82 -15.20
C SER A 81 4.46 -10.19 -16.45
N PRO A 82 4.77 -10.98 -17.48
CA PRO A 82 5.30 -10.46 -18.74
C PRO A 82 4.33 -9.54 -19.46
N TYR A 83 3.04 -9.59 -19.14
CA TYR A 83 2.01 -8.74 -19.75
C TYR A 83 1.98 -7.31 -19.17
N LEU A 84 2.70 -7.04 -18.09
CA LEU A 84 2.82 -5.70 -17.50
C LEU A 84 3.81 -4.80 -18.27
N VAL A 85 4.63 -5.39 -19.16
CA VAL A 85 5.67 -4.66 -19.88
C VAL A 85 5.52 -4.88 -21.38
N LYS A 86 5.42 -3.79 -22.14
CA LYS A 86 5.18 -3.85 -23.58
C LYS A 86 6.32 -4.54 -24.34
N ASP A 87 7.56 -4.23 -24.00
CA ASP A 87 8.77 -4.84 -24.57
C ASP A 87 9.57 -5.55 -23.47
N VAL A 88 9.04 -6.65 -23.00
CA VAL A 88 9.58 -7.45 -21.89
C VAL A 88 10.99 -7.99 -22.14
N LYS A 89 11.43 -8.08 -23.39
CA LYS A 89 12.76 -8.59 -23.75
C LYS A 89 13.85 -7.53 -23.69
N ASN A 90 13.51 -6.29 -23.98
CA ASN A 90 14.48 -5.22 -24.15
C ASN A 90 14.32 -4.10 -23.10
N THR A 91 13.30 -4.18 -22.24
CA THR A 91 13.07 -3.17 -21.19
C THR A 91 12.68 -3.83 -19.87
N VAL A 92 12.98 -3.15 -18.79
CA VAL A 92 12.58 -3.54 -17.44
C VAL A 92 11.73 -2.42 -16.84
N TRP A 93 10.54 -2.76 -16.35
CA TRP A 93 9.67 -1.87 -15.60
C TRP A 93 9.84 -2.13 -14.11
N ILE A 94 10.29 -1.13 -13.38
CA ILE A 94 10.50 -1.22 -11.93
C ILE A 94 9.65 -0.21 -11.19
N GLY A 95 9.20 -0.58 -10.00
CA GLY A 95 8.46 0.29 -9.09
C GLY A 95 9.26 0.52 -7.81
N LEU A 96 9.42 1.78 -7.44
CA LEU A 96 10.12 2.20 -6.23
C LEU A 96 9.11 2.68 -5.22
N GLU A 97 9.19 2.20 -3.99
CA GLU A 97 8.22 2.48 -2.95
C GLU A 97 8.85 3.26 -1.80
N TYR A 98 8.24 4.40 -1.49
CA TYR A 98 8.65 5.32 -0.45
C TYR A 98 7.55 5.51 0.57
N PHE A 99 7.84 5.20 1.83
CA PHE A 99 6.94 5.41 2.96
C PHE A 99 7.17 6.80 3.51
N VAL A 100 6.18 7.65 3.39
CA VAL A 100 6.23 9.07 3.73
C VAL A 100 4.95 9.50 4.45
N ASN A 101 4.93 10.72 4.97
CA ASN A 101 3.73 11.36 5.49
C ASN A 101 3.52 12.69 4.75
N GLU A 102 2.30 13.26 4.81
CA GLU A 102 1.95 14.52 4.12
C GLU A 102 2.79 15.72 4.59
N ASP A 103 3.37 15.68 5.79
CA ASP A 103 4.23 16.71 6.36
C ASP A 103 5.73 16.53 6.04
N ASP A 104 6.11 15.42 5.41
CA ASP A 104 7.49 15.17 5.00
C ASP A 104 7.91 16.10 3.84
N GLU A 105 9.20 16.49 3.81
CA GLU A 105 9.77 17.24 2.69
C GLU A 105 9.59 16.51 1.35
N PHE A 106 9.71 15.19 1.34
CA PHE A 106 9.54 14.35 0.17
C PHE A 106 8.13 14.41 -0.43
N TRP A 107 7.10 14.56 0.42
CA TRP A 107 5.72 14.71 -0.05
C TRP A 107 5.52 16.00 -0.83
N ASN A 108 6.28 17.05 -0.47
CA ASN A 108 6.14 18.38 -1.06
C ASN A 108 6.99 18.58 -2.34
N MET A 109 7.87 17.64 -2.67
CA MET A 109 8.64 17.67 -3.93
C MET A 109 7.71 17.59 -5.14
N THR A 110 8.11 18.26 -6.22
CA THR A 110 7.47 18.09 -7.54
C THR A 110 7.73 16.67 -8.05
N GLU A 111 6.91 16.20 -8.99
CA GLU A 111 7.11 14.89 -9.63
C GLU A 111 8.52 14.76 -10.24
N LYS A 112 8.99 15.82 -10.90
CA LYS A 112 10.32 15.83 -11.51
C LYS A 112 11.44 15.71 -10.49
N GLU A 113 11.39 16.52 -9.42
CA GLU A 113 12.42 16.50 -8.35
C GLU A 113 12.47 15.14 -7.67
N PHE A 114 11.31 14.58 -7.34
CA PHE A 114 11.25 13.29 -6.67
C PHE A 114 11.67 12.13 -7.59
N THR A 115 11.33 12.19 -8.87
CA THR A 115 11.78 11.21 -9.87
C THR A 115 13.30 11.26 -10.05
N GLU A 116 13.88 12.44 -10.15
CA GLU A 116 15.35 12.61 -10.21
C GLU A 116 16.02 12.06 -8.95
N PHE A 117 15.49 12.36 -7.77
CA PHE A 117 15.94 11.79 -6.50
C PHE A 117 15.90 10.24 -6.51
N ALA A 118 14.79 9.66 -6.97
CA ALA A 118 14.64 8.21 -7.04
C ALA A 118 15.63 7.55 -8.01
N ILE A 119 15.90 8.18 -9.15
CA ILE A 119 16.92 7.74 -10.13
C ILE A 119 18.31 7.78 -9.49
N ASP A 120 18.67 8.87 -8.80
CA ASP A 120 19.95 9.03 -8.15
C ASP A 120 20.19 7.98 -7.05
N GLU A 121 19.16 7.60 -6.29
CA GLU A 121 19.26 6.49 -5.33
C GLU A 121 19.59 5.16 -6.03
N LEU A 122 18.91 4.82 -7.13
CA LEU A 122 19.22 3.59 -7.89
C LEU A 122 20.63 3.59 -8.48
N ILE A 123 21.10 4.76 -8.95
CA ILE A 123 22.48 4.91 -9.46
C ILE A 123 23.47 4.72 -8.31
N SER A 124 23.22 5.31 -7.14
CA SER A 124 24.07 5.14 -5.96
C SER A 124 24.21 3.68 -5.52
N MET A 125 23.12 2.92 -5.63
CA MET A 125 23.08 1.47 -5.40
C MET A 125 23.64 0.64 -6.56
N LYS A 126 24.08 1.29 -7.65
CA LYS A 126 24.59 0.64 -8.87
C LYS A 126 23.59 -0.31 -9.54
N MET A 127 22.31 -0.02 -9.43
CA MET A 127 21.25 -0.82 -10.00
C MET A 127 20.94 -0.46 -11.45
N ILE A 128 21.09 0.82 -11.81
CA ILE A 128 20.91 1.35 -13.17
C ILE A 128 21.98 2.38 -13.51
N ASP A 129 22.11 2.70 -14.79
CA ASP A 129 22.82 3.89 -15.27
C ASP A 129 21.80 4.94 -15.72
N LYS A 130 22.14 6.23 -15.59
CA LYS A 130 21.22 7.34 -15.92
C LYS A 130 20.71 7.26 -17.37
N ASP A 131 21.59 6.91 -18.30
CA ASP A 131 21.28 6.82 -19.75
C ASP A 131 20.39 5.61 -20.10
N ASP A 132 20.13 4.72 -19.16
CA ASP A 132 19.24 3.58 -19.36
C ASP A 132 17.78 3.91 -19.00
N VAL A 133 17.49 5.05 -18.37
CA VAL A 133 16.13 5.48 -18.06
C VAL A 133 15.41 5.96 -19.32
N LEU A 134 14.29 5.35 -19.65
CA LEU A 134 13.50 5.61 -20.86
C LEU A 134 12.24 6.44 -20.56
N ASP A 135 11.59 6.16 -19.43
CA ASP A 135 10.34 6.80 -19.04
C ASP A 135 10.14 6.69 -17.52
N SER A 136 9.28 7.54 -16.97
CA SER A 136 8.99 7.56 -15.54
C SER A 136 7.56 8.01 -15.28
N HIS A 137 7.01 7.56 -14.14
CA HIS A 137 5.71 7.98 -13.63
C HIS A 137 5.70 7.98 -12.11
N GLN A 138 5.07 8.98 -11.49
CA GLN A 138 4.93 9.08 -10.04
C GLN A 138 3.47 9.09 -9.61
N GLU A 139 3.18 8.40 -8.52
CA GLU A 139 1.88 8.48 -7.84
C GLU A 139 2.08 8.74 -6.35
N LYS A 140 1.28 9.67 -5.79
CA LYS A 140 1.18 9.96 -4.35
C LYS A 140 -0.14 9.42 -3.81
N ILE A 141 -0.08 8.50 -2.87
CA ILE A 141 -1.25 7.79 -2.33
C ILE A 141 -1.38 8.10 -0.84
N LYS A 142 -2.39 8.88 -0.49
CA LYS A 142 -2.73 9.18 0.91
C LYS A 142 -3.38 7.98 1.57
N LYS A 143 -3.06 7.78 2.87
CA LYS A 143 -3.65 6.72 3.70
C LYS A 143 -3.53 5.33 3.08
N ALA A 144 -2.38 5.06 2.46
CA ALA A 144 -2.12 3.81 1.76
C ALA A 144 -2.04 2.61 2.72
N TYR A 145 -1.45 2.83 3.89
CA TYR A 145 -1.21 1.80 4.89
C TYR A 145 -1.84 2.18 6.23
N PRO A 146 -2.88 1.44 6.68
CA PRO A 146 -3.35 1.51 8.06
C PRO A 146 -2.23 1.11 9.02
N ALA A 147 -2.01 1.90 10.07
CA ALA A 147 -1.01 1.62 11.09
C ALA A 147 -1.68 1.22 12.42
N TYR A 148 -0.99 0.43 13.25
CA TYR A 148 -1.57 -0.27 14.39
C TYR A 148 -1.03 0.25 15.74
N PHE A 149 -1.03 1.58 15.89
CA PHE A 149 -0.63 2.23 17.12
C PHE A 149 -1.65 3.32 17.53
N ASP A 150 -1.35 4.15 18.52
CA ASP A 150 -2.22 5.19 19.07
C ASP A 150 -3.63 4.68 19.45
N THR A 151 -4.67 5.21 18.80
CA THR A 151 -6.06 4.86 19.11
C THR A 151 -6.50 3.52 18.55
N TYR A 152 -5.66 2.84 17.75
CA TYR A 152 -5.98 1.52 17.21
C TYR A 152 -6.26 0.47 18.30
N LYS A 153 -5.68 0.61 19.47
CA LYS A 153 -5.99 -0.23 20.64
C LYS A 153 -7.49 -0.25 21.01
N ASP A 154 -8.21 0.81 20.65
CA ASP A 154 -9.65 0.95 20.91
C ASP A 154 -10.50 0.62 19.67
N MET A 155 -9.93 0.01 18.63
CA MET A 155 -10.61 -0.30 17.36
C MET A 155 -11.88 -1.13 17.55
N ASP A 156 -11.90 -2.03 18.54
CA ASP A 156 -13.06 -2.88 18.83
C ASP A 156 -14.32 -2.04 19.15
N LYS A 157 -14.18 -0.84 19.75
CA LYS A 157 -15.28 0.09 20.03
C LYS A 157 -15.85 0.72 18.75
N LEU A 158 -14.98 0.98 17.76
CA LEU A 158 -15.43 1.44 16.43
C LEU A 158 -16.18 0.34 15.69
N VAL A 159 -15.69 -0.89 15.76
CA VAL A 159 -16.33 -2.06 15.15
C VAL A 159 -17.73 -2.24 15.74
N GLU A 160 -17.86 -2.24 17.08
CA GLU A 160 -19.16 -2.35 17.75
C GLU A 160 -20.13 -1.24 17.33
N TYR A 161 -19.65 0.02 17.29
CA TYR A 161 -20.45 1.17 16.86
C TYR A 161 -20.95 1.03 15.43
N LEU A 162 -20.07 0.62 14.50
CA LEU A 162 -20.41 0.50 13.08
C LEU A 162 -21.25 -0.74 12.78
N ASP A 163 -21.10 -1.81 13.55
CA ASP A 163 -21.90 -3.03 13.41
C ASP A 163 -23.36 -2.83 13.83
N ALA A 164 -23.67 -1.81 14.63
CA ALA A 164 -25.04 -1.44 14.97
C ALA A 164 -25.87 -0.92 13.76
N PHE A 165 -25.23 -0.48 12.68
CA PHE A 165 -25.93 -0.05 11.46
C PHE A 165 -26.22 -1.25 10.56
N GLU A 166 -27.48 -1.62 10.37
CA GLU A 166 -27.88 -2.84 9.63
C GLU A 166 -27.37 -2.86 8.20
N ASN A 167 -27.37 -1.72 7.50
CA ASN A 167 -27.07 -1.57 6.08
C ASN A 167 -25.66 -1.03 5.77
N LEU A 168 -24.78 -0.98 6.77
CA LEU A 168 -23.40 -0.52 6.62
C LEU A 168 -22.43 -1.70 6.75
N TYR A 169 -21.57 -1.90 5.77
CA TYR A 169 -20.57 -2.96 5.75
C TYR A 169 -19.18 -2.36 5.53
N CYS A 170 -18.28 -2.56 6.50
CA CYS A 170 -16.90 -2.14 6.40
C CYS A 170 -16.07 -3.24 5.74
N ILE A 171 -15.57 -2.99 4.53
CA ILE A 171 -14.85 -3.96 3.71
C ILE A 171 -13.53 -3.39 3.19
N GLY A 172 -12.60 -4.28 2.87
CA GLY A 172 -11.30 -3.92 2.31
C GLY A 172 -10.34 -3.27 3.30
N ARG A 173 -9.16 -2.92 2.82
CA ARG A 173 -8.04 -2.40 3.62
C ARG A 173 -8.46 -1.17 4.46
N ASN A 174 -8.91 -0.14 3.81
CA ASN A 174 -9.20 1.14 4.46
C ASN A 174 -10.54 1.16 5.20
N GLY A 175 -11.53 0.39 4.71
CA GLY A 175 -12.83 0.26 5.38
C GLY A 175 -12.76 -0.49 6.70
N GLN A 176 -11.77 -1.38 6.86
CA GLN A 176 -11.54 -2.12 8.10
C GLN A 176 -10.36 -1.62 8.93
N HIS A 177 -9.61 -0.62 8.43
CA HIS A 177 -8.33 -0.22 9.00
C HIS A 177 -7.43 -1.44 9.26
N ARG A 178 -7.27 -2.28 8.23
CA ARG A 178 -6.48 -3.51 8.28
C ARG A 178 -5.55 -3.61 7.09
N TYR A 179 -4.38 -4.23 7.30
CA TYR A 179 -3.43 -4.50 6.23
C TYR A 179 -3.93 -5.66 5.36
N ASN A 180 -4.98 -5.38 4.60
CA ASN A 180 -5.58 -6.33 3.67
C ASN A 180 -4.88 -6.24 2.31
N ASN A 181 -4.44 -7.38 1.79
CA ASN A 181 -4.07 -7.53 0.39
C ASN A 181 -5.33 -7.63 -0.50
N MET A 182 -5.16 -7.76 -1.81
CA MET A 182 -6.30 -7.83 -2.75
C MET A 182 -7.24 -8.99 -2.45
N ASP A 183 -6.69 -10.17 -2.14
CA ASP A 183 -7.44 -11.37 -1.77
C ASP A 183 -8.31 -11.15 -0.52
N HIS A 184 -7.74 -10.59 0.55
CA HIS A 184 -8.50 -10.24 1.74
C HIS A 184 -9.60 -9.21 1.43
N SER A 185 -9.28 -8.19 0.64
CA SER A 185 -10.25 -7.15 0.27
C SER A 185 -11.42 -7.74 -0.53
N MET A 186 -11.14 -8.63 -1.48
CA MET A 186 -12.16 -9.36 -2.22
C MET A 186 -12.98 -10.29 -1.32
N ALA A 187 -12.32 -11.03 -0.44
CA ALA A 187 -13.00 -11.93 0.49
C ALA A 187 -13.96 -11.19 1.43
N THR A 188 -13.55 -10.01 1.97
CA THR A 188 -14.46 -9.20 2.81
C THR A 188 -15.70 -8.75 2.04
N ALA A 189 -15.56 -8.40 0.76
CA ALA A 189 -16.70 -8.03 -0.10
C ALA A 189 -17.62 -9.22 -0.36
N ILE A 190 -17.06 -10.40 -0.65
CA ILE A 190 -17.83 -11.64 -0.85
C ILE A 190 -18.63 -12.00 0.41
N GLU A 191 -18.01 -11.93 1.59
CA GLU A 191 -18.68 -12.20 2.85
C GLU A 191 -19.81 -11.18 3.14
N ALA A 192 -19.60 -9.90 2.83
CA ALA A 192 -20.65 -8.88 2.96
C ALA A 192 -21.86 -9.22 2.05
N VAL A 193 -21.62 -9.57 0.79
CA VAL A 193 -22.69 -9.96 -0.15
C VAL A 193 -23.42 -11.22 0.31
N LYS A 194 -22.71 -12.22 0.86
CA LYS A 194 -23.34 -13.40 1.46
C LYS A 194 -24.25 -13.04 2.63
N ASN A 195 -23.82 -12.11 3.50
CA ASN A 195 -24.65 -11.64 4.60
C ASN A 195 -25.92 -10.95 4.13
N ILE A 196 -25.80 -10.06 3.14
CA ILE A 196 -26.94 -9.35 2.54
C ILE A 196 -27.92 -10.37 1.91
N LYS A 197 -27.42 -11.30 1.10
CA LYS A 197 -28.25 -12.31 0.42
C LYS A 197 -28.99 -13.24 1.40
N ASN A 198 -28.37 -13.55 2.52
CA ASN A 198 -28.93 -14.47 3.52
C ASN A 198 -29.62 -13.74 4.69
N ASN A 199 -29.81 -12.41 4.62
CA ASN A 199 -30.35 -11.58 5.70
C ASN A 199 -29.63 -11.78 7.04
N LYS A 200 -28.33 -12.04 6.99
CA LYS A 200 -27.51 -12.26 8.19
C LYS A 200 -27.15 -10.93 8.83
N LYS A 201 -27.56 -10.71 10.08
CA LYS A 201 -27.33 -9.43 10.78
C LYS A 201 -25.91 -9.26 11.32
N THR A 202 -25.29 -10.37 11.78
CA THR A 202 -23.91 -10.28 12.28
C THR A 202 -22.92 -10.08 11.14
N LYS A 203 -21.86 -9.29 11.39
CA LYS A 203 -20.79 -8.99 10.46
C LYS A 203 -19.43 -9.57 10.88
N GLU A 204 -19.45 -10.39 11.94
CA GLU A 204 -18.27 -11.01 12.51
C GLU A 204 -17.43 -11.79 11.49
N ASN A 205 -18.07 -12.49 10.54
CA ASN A 205 -17.39 -13.21 9.47
C ASN A 205 -16.60 -12.29 8.52
N ILE A 206 -17.05 -11.03 8.34
CA ILE A 206 -16.36 -10.03 7.51
C ILE A 206 -15.10 -9.56 8.24
N TRP A 207 -15.19 -9.27 9.54
CA TRP A 207 -14.05 -8.86 10.37
C TRP A 207 -13.03 -9.98 10.59
N LYS A 208 -13.45 -11.26 10.50
CA LYS A 208 -12.59 -12.44 10.66
C LYS A 208 -11.82 -12.84 9.39
N VAL A 209 -12.03 -12.21 8.25
CA VAL A 209 -11.27 -12.50 7.02
C VAL A 209 -9.79 -12.29 7.22
N ASN A 210 -9.41 -11.23 7.92
CA ASN A 210 -8.04 -10.98 8.34
C ASN A 210 -8.01 -10.58 9.82
N THR A 211 -7.29 -11.36 10.61
CA THR A 211 -7.18 -11.19 12.07
C THR A 211 -5.83 -10.62 12.52
N GLU A 212 -4.93 -10.31 11.59
CA GLU A 212 -3.65 -9.70 11.91
C GLU A 212 -3.85 -8.37 12.62
N ARG A 213 -3.18 -8.20 13.76
CA ARG A 213 -3.20 -6.99 14.59
C ARG A 213 -1.84 -6.34 14.71
N GLU A 214 -0.82 -6.91 14.04
CA GLU A 214 0.55 -6.43 14.03
C GLU A 214 0.97 -6.13 12.59
N TYR A 215 1.71 -5.05 12.43
CA TYR A 215 2.28 -4.68 11.15
C TYR A 215 3.75 -5.13 11.12
N HIS A 216 4.06 -6.08 10.27
CA HIS A 216 5.38 -6.71 10.22
C HIS A 216 6.40 -5.98 9.33
N GLU A 217 5.97 -4.97 8.59
CA GLU A 217 6.83 -4.22 7.66
C GLU A 217 7.25 -2.88 8.29
N THR A 218 8.07 -2.92 9.34
CA THR A 218 8.69 -1.72 9.90
C THR A 218 10.15 -1.66 9.48
N LYS A 219 10.56 -0.54 8.87
CA LYS A 219 11.97 -0.19 8.75
C LYS A 219 12.39 0.36 10.12
N ASN A 220 13.21 -0.39 10.87
CA ASN A 220 13.86 0.08 12.09
C ASN A 220 14.96 1.09 11.76
#